data_24da318058fd0a64ca37edbc9add5b60
#
_entry.id   24da318058fd0a64ca37edbc9add5b60
#
_cell.length_a   1.000
_cell.length_b   1.000
_cell.length_c   1.000
_cell.angle_alpha   90.00
_cell.angle_beta   90.00
_cell.angle_gamma   90.00
#
_symmetry.space_group_name_H-M   'P 1'
#
loop_
_entity.id
_entity.type
_entity.pdbx_description
1 polymer ?
#
loop_
_entity_poly.entity_id
_entity_poly.type
_entity_poly.pdbx_seq_one_letter_code
_entity_poly.pdbx_strand_id
1 'polypeptide(L)'
;MNNLQDNRQRKSYEVSEMLTGCLAMFLFKETSRNAFNNDIKEGHFKQNYLKVFKLQLPHMDTVEDFLRILQPEELEALKAALVAGLIEQKVLRHFRWLKKYYAVAIDGAGTNSYTQNDADESRTHKTSKNEKVTYHYHVVEAKLVTPSGMAISLVSE
;
A
#
# COMPACT_ATOMS: atom_id res chain seq x y z
N MET A 1 2.09 14.89 -2.39
CA MET A 1 1.22 14.37 -1.31
C MET A 1 0.02 15.28 -0.96
N ASN A 2 -0.07 16.49 -1.51
CA ASN A 2 -1.14 17.46 -1.15
C ASN A 2 -2.49 17.26 -1.86
N ASN A 3 -2.69 16.19 -2.61
CA ASN A 3 -3.91 15.99 -3.43
C ASN A 3 -4.89 14.97 -2.84
N LEU A 4 -4.58 14.36 -1.70
CA LEU A 4 -5.51 13.47 -1.04
C LEU A 4 -6.54 14.27 -0.25
N GLN A 5 -7.83 13.99 -0.46
CA GLN A 5 -8.89 14.64 0.30
C GLN A 5 -8.97 14.04 1.70
N ASP A 6 -8.74 14.88 2.68
CA ASP A 6 -8.85 14.49 4.08
C ASP A 6 -10.26 14.78 4.61
N ASN A 7 -11.13 13.79 4.53
CA ASN A 7 -12.53 13.87 4.95
C ASN A 7 -12.74 13.58 6.46
N ARG A 8 -11.66 13.49 7.26
CA ARG A 8 -11.78 13.26 8.70
C ARG A 8 -12.39 14.47 9.41
N GLN A 9 -13.30 14.21 10.33
CA GLN A 9 -13.89 15.26 11.18
C GLN A 9 -12.91 15.84 12.20
N ARG A 10 -11.99 15.00 12.72
CA ARG A 10 -10.94 15.41 13.67
C ARG A 10 -9.57 15.09 13.07
N LYS A 11 -8.76 16.14 12.89
CA LYS A 11 -7.43 16.06 12.27
C LYS A 11 -6.35 16.24 13.33
N SER A 12 -6.03 15.15 14.05
CA SER A 12 -4.92 15.15 15.00
C SER A 12 -3.55 15.02 14.33
N TYR A 13 -3.54 14.51 13.09
CA TYR A 13 -2.35 14.27 12.29
C TYR A 13 -2.60 14.70 10.85
N GLU A 14 -1.56 15.16 10.18
CA GLU A 14 -1.59 15.47 8.76
C GLU A 14 -1.64 14.18 7.90
N VAL A 15 -2.11 14.28 6.67
CA VAL A 15 -2.15 13.13 5.73
C VAL A 15 -0.76 12.55 5.50
N SER A 16 0.27 13.40 5.41
CA SER A 16 1.66 12.98 5.28
C SER A 16 2.15 12.17 6.48
N GLU A 17 1.73 12.52 7.69
CA GLU A 17 2.05 11.78 8.91
C GLU A 17 1.38 10.40 8.93
N MET A 18 0.10 10.33 8.51
CA MET A 18 -0.65 9.09 8.42
C MET A 18 -0.03 8.11 7.42
N LEU A 19 0.26 8.59 6.20
CA LEU A 19 0.87 7.77 5.15
C LEU A 19 2.29 7.34 5.52
N THR A 20 3.09 8.23 6.09
CA THR A 20 4.46 7.89 6.52
C THR A 20 4.43 6.90 7.68
N GLY A 21 3.51 7.03 8.63
CA GLY A 21 3.29 6.06 9.71
C GLY A 21 2.90 4.68 9.19
N CYS A 22 2.00 4.62 8.20
CA CYS A 22 1.63 3.39 7.54
C CYS A 22 2.85 2.72 6.88
N LEU A 23 3.64 3.47 6.11
CA LEU A 23 4.86 2.95 5.46
C LEU A 23 5.91 2.52 6.48
N ALA A 24 6.06 3.25 7.59
CA ALA A 24 7.04 2.94 8.63
C ALA A 24 6.80 1.57 9.27
N MET A 25 5.54 1.16 9.43
CA MET A 25 5.21 -0.18 9.92
C MET A 25 5.84 -1.28 9.05
N PHE A 26 5.82 -1.12 7.72
CA PHE A 26 6.46 -2.07 6.79
C PHE A 26 7.99 -1.92 6.77
N LEU A 27 8.51 -0.70 6.80
CA LEU A 27 9.95 -0.44 6.80
C LEU A 27 10.64 -1.01 8.04
N PHE A 28 9.99 -0.94 9.20
CA PHE A 28 10.51 -1.50 10.44
C PHE A 28 10.18 -2.99 10.62
N LYS A 29 9.49 -3.59 9.62
CA LYS A 29 9.13 -5.02 9.62
C LYS A 29 8.28 -5.43 10.82
N GLU A 30 7.40 -4.55 11.25
CA GLU A 30 6.49 -4.84 12.35
C GLU A 30 5.51 -5.95 11.97
N THR A 31 5.32 -6.87 12.89
CA THR A 31 4.48 -8.05 12.65
C THR A 31 2.99 -7.76 12.70
N SER A 32 2.60 -6.69 13.38
CA SER A 32 1.21 -6.27 13.52
C SER A 32 1.10 -4.81 13.95
N ARG A 33 -0.10 -4.23 13.76
CA ARG A 33 -0.43 -2.89 14.27
C ARG A 33 -0.25 -2.80 15.80
N ASN A 34 -0.64 -3.85 16.53
CA ASN A 34 -0.50 -3.88 17.98
C ASN A 34 0.97 -3.88 18.42
N ALA A 35 1.84 -4.62 17.71
CA ALA A 35 3.27 -4.59 17.97
C ALA A 35 3.81 -3.17 17.77
N PHE A 36 3.52 -2.55 16.64
CA PHE A 36 3.94 -1.18 16.35
C PHE A 36 3.39 -0.16 17.36
N ASN A 37 2.12 -0.29 17.75
CA ASN A 37 1.53 0.57 18.78
C ASN A 37 2.19 0.40 20.15
N ASN A 38 2.73 -0.78 20.47
CA ASN A 38 3.50 -0.98 21.70
C ASN A 38 4.87 -0.29 21.61
N ASP A 39 5.57 -0.41 20.51
CA ASP A 39 6.83 0.29 20.27
C ASP A 39 6.67 1.82 20.30
N ILE A 40 5.54 2.32 19.80
CA ILE A 40 5.18 3.74 19.90
C ILE A 40 5.11 4.23 21.37
N LYS A 41 4.78 3.39 22.33
CA LYS A 41 4.75 3.77 23.75
C LYS A 41 6.15 4.04 24.31
N GLU A 42 7.17 3.49 23.68
CA GLU A 42 8.55 3.73 24.07
C GLU A 42 9.01 5.12 23.61
N GLY A 43 9.35 5.97 24.57
CA GLY A 43 9.66 7.39 24.30
C GLY A 43 10.80 7.60 23.31
N HIS A 44 11.83 6.74 23.34
CA HIS A 44 12.96 6.81 22.42
C HIS A 44 12.58 6.45 20.99
N PHE A 45 11.61 5.55 20.76
CA PHE A 45 11.14 5.18 19.44
C PHE A 45 10.50 6.39 18.72
N LYS A 46 9.59 7.08 19.39
CA LYS A 46 8.96 8.31 18.85
C LYS A 46 10.00 9.40 18.55
N GLN A 47 10.98 9.57 19.43
CA GLN A 47 12.02 10.58 19.22
C GLN A 47 12.89 10.25 18.00
N ASN A 48 13.26 8.99 17.82
CA ASN A 48 14.03 8.54 16.65
C ASN A 48 13.22 8.68 15.37
N TYR A 49 11.94 8.30 15.37
CA TYR A 49 11.05 8.50 14.25
C TYR A 49 10.98 9.99 13.85
N LEU A 50 10.75 10.87 14.82
CA LEU A 50 10.70 12.31 14.59
C LEU A 50 12.02 12.87 14.03
N LYS A 51 13.16 12.36 14.50
CA LYS A 51 14.48 12.77 13.98
C LYS A 51 14.67 12.37 12.52
N VAL A 52 14.22 11.17 12.13
CA VAL A 52 14.39 10.63 10.77
C VAL A 52 13.40 11.27 9.80
N PHE A 53 12.12 11.22 10.11
CA PHE A 53 11.05 11.62 9.17
C PHE A 53 10.64 13.07 9.30
N LYS A 54 10.97 13.75 10.41
CA LYS A 54 10.51 15.13 10.73
C LYS A 54 8.98 15.24 10.80
N LEU A 55 8.31 14.14 11.10
CA LEU A 55 6.86 14.00 11.18
C LEU A 55 6.48 13.35 12.51
N GLN A 56 5.27 13.64 12.99
CA GLN A 56 4.74 12.96 14.16
C GLN A 56 4.37 11.51 13.80
N LEU A 57 4.55 10.60 14.74
CA LEU A 57 4.18 9.21 14.59
C LEU A 57 2.74 9.01 15.06
N PRO A 58 1.79 8.70 14.14
CA PRO A 58 0.40 8.45 14.50
C PRO A 58 0.23 7.08 15.15
N HIS A 59 -0.83 6.95 15.95
CA HIS A 59 -1.28 5.64 16.41
C HIS A 59 -1.88 4.84 15.25
N MET A 60 -1.58 3.55 15.14
CA MET A 60 -1.97 2.75 13.98
C MET A 60 -3.48 2.55 13.82
N ASP A 61 -4.25 2.64 14.90
CA ASP A 61 -5.71 2.62 14.81
C ASP A 61 -6.23 3.87 14.08
N THR A 62 -5.60 5.03 14.34
CA THR A 62 -5.93 6.26 13.61
C THR A 62 -5.56 6.17 12.13
N VAL A 63 -4.45 5.48 11.82
CA VAL A 63 -4.05 5.19 10.42
C VAL A 63 -5.08 4.27 9.76
N GLU A 64 -5.54 3.23 10.45
CA GLU A 64 -6.57 2.33 9.94
C GLU A 64 -7.87 3.07 9.64
N ASP A 65 -8.36 3.88 10.58
CA ASP A 65 -9.56 4.68 10.38
C ASP A 65 -9.44 5.62 9.18
N PHE A 66 -8.27 6.23 9.01
CA PHE A 66 -7.99 7.05 7.84
C PHE A 66 -8.03 6.23 6.54
N LEU A 67 -7.37 5.06 6.49
CA LEU A 67 -7.36 4.21 5.30
C LEU A 67 -8.75 3.67 4.94
N ARG A 68 -9.64 3.46 5.92
CA ARG A 68 -11.03 3.01 5.69
C ARG A 68 -11.89 4.03 4.94
N ILE A 69 -11.59 5.31 5.08
CA ILE A 69 -12.34 6.39 4.42
C ILE A 69 -11.68 6.91 3.14
N LEU A 70 -10.45 6.48 2.88
CA LEU A 70 -9.70 6.86 1.70
C LEU A 70 -10.25 6.13 0.48
N GLN A 71 -10.47 6.86 -0.60
CA GLN A 71 -10.92 6.25 -1.85
C GLN A 71 -9.77 5.51 -2.52
N PRO A 72 -9.97 4.28 -3.01
CA PRO A 72 -8.92 3.51 -3.68
C PRO A 72 -8.28 4.25 -4.85
N GLU A 73 -9.08 5.01 -5.60
CA GLU A 73 -8.64 5.80 -6.77
C GLU A 73 -7.62 6.88 -6.39
N GLU A 74 -7.74 7.45 -5.19
CA GLU A 74 -6.78 8.44 -4.68
C GLU A 74 -5.41 7.81 -4.39
N LEU A 75 -5.41 6.57 -3.88
CA LEU A 75 -4.17 5.80 -3.66
C LEU A 75 -3.52 5.42 -4.99
N GLU A 76 -4.31 4.98 -5.97
CA GLU A 76 -3.81 4.67 -7.31
C GLU A 76 -3.20 5.92 -7.98
N ALA A 77 -3.86 7.06 -7.89
CA ALA A 77 -3.35 8.33 -8.41
C ALA A 77 -2.03 8.75 -7.71
N LEU A 78 -1.94 8.58 -6.39
CA LEU A 78 -0.73 8.86 -5.63
C LEU A 78 0.42 7.93 -6.05
N LYS A 79 0.14 6.63 -6.19
CA LYS A 79 1.11 5.63 -6.66
C LYS A 79 1.62 5.97 -8.05
N ALA A 80 0.72 6.28 -8.99
CA ALA A 80 1.09 6.68 -10.34
C ALA A 80 1.98 7.93 -10.36
N ALA A 81 1.64 8.95 -9.57
CA ALA A 81 2.43 10.17 -9.45
C ALA A 81 3.83 9.91 -8.86
N LEU A 82 3.93 9.02 -7.85
CA LEU A 82 5.21 8.61 -7.28
C LEU A 82 6.11 7.94 -8.33
N VAL A 83 5.58 6.98 -9.07
CA VAL A 83 6.33 6.27 -10.11
C VAL A 83 6.74 7.21 -11.25
N ALA A 84 5.85 8.11 -11.69
CA ALA A 84 6.17 9.14 -12.67
C ALA A 84 7.35 10.01 -12.20
N GLY A 85 7.31 10.47 -10.94
CA GLY A 85 8.40 11.24 -10.34
C GLY A 85 9.73 10.49 -10.30
N LEU A 86 9.73 9.18 -9.99
CA LEU A 86 10.94 8.34 -10.02
C LEU A 86 11.51 8.22 -11.44
N ILE A 87 10.65 8.15 -12.44
CA ILE A 87 11.06 8.11 -13.86
C ILE A 87 11.64 9.46 -14.30
N GLU A 88 10.96 10.56 -14.00
CA GLU A 88 11.38 11.93 -14.33
C GLU A 88 12.71 12.30 -13.69
N GLN A 89 12.89 11.97 -12.42
CA GLN A 89 14.14 12.16 -11.69
C GLN A 89 15.23 11.19 -12.09
N LYS A 90 14.97 10.31 -13.06
CA LYS A 90 15.92 9.33 -13.61
C LYS A 90 16.42 8.30 -12.60
N VAL A 91 15.75 8.14 -11.45
CA VAL A 91 16.09 7.14 -10.42
C VAL A 91 16.05 5.73 -11.00
N LEU A 92 15.07 5.45 -11.86
CA LEU A 92 14.88 4.14 -12.50
C LEU A 92 15.66 3.96 -13.82
N ARG A 93 16.50 4.92 -14.21
CA ARG A 93 17.15 4.92 -15.53
C ARG A 93 17.99 3.67 -15.80
N HIS A 94 18.67 3.12 -14.78
CA HIS A 94 19.53 1.92 -14.94
C HIS A 94 18.75 0.64 -15.11
N PHE A 95 17.48 0.65 -14.83
CA PHE A 95 16.61 -0.51 -15.01
C PHE A 95 15.96 -0.56 -16.39
N ARG A 96 16.32 0.35 -17.29
CA ARG A 96 15.81 0.36 -18.66
C ARG A 96 16.38 -0.80 -19.47
N TRP A 97 15.49 -1.57 -20.06
CA TRP A 97 15.85 -2.55 -21.08
C TRP A 97 16.21 -1.83 -22.38
N LEU A 98 17.28 -2.29 -23.03
CA LEU A 98 17.86 -1.63 -24.21
C LEU A 98 18.13 -0.11 -24.02
N LYS A 99 18.38 0.34 -22.78
CA LYS A 99 18.58 1.75 -22.39
C LYS A 99 17.41 2.69 -22.70
N LYS A 100 16.27 2.15 -23.15
CA LYS A 100 15.13 2.93 -23.63
C LYS A 100 13.81 2.55 -22.95
N TYR A 101 13.50 1.28 -22.80
CA TYR A 101 12.21 0.78 -22.38
C TYR A 101 12.21 0.27 -20.94
N TYR A 102 11.07 0.34 -20.27
CA TYR A 102 10.82 -0.39 -19.04
C TYR A 102 10.02 -1.64 -19.36
N ALA A 103 10.41 -2.77 -18.78
CA ALA A 103 9.61 -3.98 -18.87
C ALA A 103 8.43 -3.91 -17.89
N VAL A 104 7.25 -4.27 -18.34
CA VAL A 104 6.04 -4.33 -17.52
C VAL A 104 5.50 -5.75 -17.55
N ALA A 105 5.29 -6.33 -16.38
CA ALA A 105 4.58 -7.59 -16.22
C ALA A 105 3.14 -7.30 -15.75
N ILE A 106 2.18 -8.01 -16.32
CA ILE A 106 0.78 -7.95 -15.92
C ILE A 106 0.38 -9.33 -15.44
N ASP A 107 -0.15 -9.42 -14.24
CA ASP A 107 -0.57 -10.70 -13.65
C ASP A 107 -1.85 -10.50 -12.84
N GLY A 108 -2.65 -11.58 -12.78
CA GLY A 108 -3.88 -11.61 -11.99
C GLY A 108 -3.74 -12.58 -10.83
N ALA A 109 -4.09 -12.15 -9.65
CA ALA A 109 -4.06 -12.97 -8.45
C ALA A 109 -5.39 -12.93 -7.70
N GLY A 110 -5.79 -14.06 -7.14
CA GLY A 110 -6.88 -14.12 -6.16
C GLY A 110 -6.37 -13.64 -4.80
N THR A 111 -7.03 -12.67 -4.22
CA THR A 111 -6.73 -12.19 -2.87
C THR A 111 -7.85 -12.60 -1.91
N ASN A 112 -7.49 -12.85 -0.65
CA ASN A 112 -8.39 -13.21 0.43
C ASN A 112 -9.40 -14.34 0.06
N SER A 113 -9.42 -15.40 0.84
CA SER A 113 -10.37 -16.51 0.62
C SER A 113 -11.45 -16.46 1.71
N TYR A 114 -12.70 -16.54 1.27
CA TYR A 114 -13.87 -16.54 2.13
C TYR A 114 -14.67 -17.83 1.92
N THR A 115 -15.27 -18.35 2.96
CA THR A 115 -16.14 -19.52 2.90
C THR A 115 -17.62 -19.16 2.73
N GLN A 116 -17.96 -17.89 2.93
CA GLN A 116 -19.30 -17.34 2.74
C GLN A 116 -19.25 -16.20 1.74
N ASN A 117 -20.29 -16.09 0.94
CA ASN A 117 -20.49 -14.94 0.06
C ASN A 117 -21.49 -13.99 0.74
N ASP A 118 -20.99 -12.91 1.31
CA ASP A 118 -21.82 -11.88 1.97
C ASP A 118 -22.56 -10.97 0.96
N ALA A 119 -23.07 -11.57 -0.13
CA ALA A 119 -23.75 -10.90 -1.23
C ALA A 119 -22.88 -9.88 -2.01
N ASP A 120 -21.56 -10.03 -1.95
CA ASP A 120 -20.63 -9.19 -2.72
C ASP A 120 -20.44 -9.80 -4.12
N GLU A 121 -21.09 -9.19 -5.10
CA GLU A 121 -21.07 -9.65 -6.51
C GLU A 121 -19.68 -9.50 -7.16
N SER A 122 -18.77 -8.72 -6.59
CA SER A 122 -17.41 -8.56 -7.10
C SER A 122 -16.51 -9.76 -6.82
N ARG A 123 -16.95 -10.69 -5.95
CA ARG A 123 -16.21 -11.92 -5.63
C ARG A 123 -16.46 -12.99 -6.68
N THR A 124 -15.37 -13.58 -7.15
CA THR A 124 -15.43 -14.82 -7.94
C THR A 124 -15.41 -16.03 -7.03
N HIS A 125 -15.93 -17.17 -7.51
CA HIS A 125 -15.93 -18.41 -6.72
C HIS A 125 -15.12 -19.49 -7.40
N LYS A 126 -14.53 -20.37 -6.58
CA LYS A 126 -13.86 -21.58 -7.02
C LYS A 126 -14.39 -22.78 -6.24
N THR A 127 -14.84 -23.78 -6.96
CA THR A 127 -15.28 -25.05 -6.35
C THR A 127 -14.12 -26.04 -6.36
N SER A 128 -13.78 -26.57 -5.19
CA SER A 128 -12.76 -27.62 -5.06
C SER A 128 -13.31 -28.99 -5.48
N LYS A 129 -12.43 -30.00 -5.64
CA LYS A 129 -12.83 -31.39 -5.93
C LYS A 129 -13.76 -31.99 -4.87
N ASN A 130 -13.77 -31.44 -3.64
CA ASN A 130 -14.62 -31.87 -2.54
C ASN A 130 -15.87 -30.95 -2.40
N GLU A 131 -16.30 -30.34 -3.49
CA GLU A 131 -17.48 -29.46 -3.55
C GLU A 131 -17.45 -28.23 -2.59
N LYS A 132 -16.30 -27.99 -1.98
CA LYS A 132 -16.13 -26.80 -1.14
C LYS A 132 -15.99 -25.58 -2.02
N VAL A 133 -16.93 -24.64 -1.89
CA VAL A 133 -16.91 -23.35 -2.57
C VAL A 133 -16.09 -22.34 -1.74
N THR A 134 -15.20 -21.65 -2.40
CA THR A 134 -14.46 -20.52 -1.81
C THR A 134 -14.64 -19.30 -2.69
N TYR A 135 -14.84 -18.16 -2.07
CA TYR A 135 -15.00 -16.86 -2.73
C TYR A 135 -13.72 -16.05 -2.58
N HIS A 136 -13.32 -15.32 -3.59
CA HIS A 136 -12.11 -14.50 -3.58
C HIS A 136 -12.27 -13.30 -4.50
N TYR A 137 -11.54 -12.23 -4.20
CA TYR A 137 -11.39 -11.12 -5.12
C TYR A 137 -10.29 -11.43 -6.12
N HIS A 138 -10.49 -11.07 -7.37
CA HIS A 138 -9.44 -11.02 -8.36
C HIS A 138 -8.86 -9.61 -8.42
N VAL A 139 -7.54 -9.53 -8.36
CA VAL A 139 -6.81 -8.29 -8.57
C VAL A 139 -5.89 -8.48 -9.77
N VAL A 140 -6.00 -7.63 -10.75
CA VAL A 140 -5.05 -7.55 -11.87
C VAL A 140 -4.05 -6.45 -11.54
N GLU A 141 -2.77 -6.77 -11.57
CA GLU A 141 -1.72 -5.83 -11.24
C GLU A 141 -0.70 -5.72 -12.37
N ALA A 142 -0.38 -4.48 -12.76
CA ALA A 142 0.74 -4.20 -13.64
C ALA A 142 1.95 -3.71 -12.82
N LYS A 143 3.09 -4.36 -12.99
CA LYS A 143 4.36 -4.04 -12.31
C LYS A 143 5.46 -3.72 -13.30
N LEU A 144 6.19 -2.64 -13.05
CA LEU A 144 7.49 -2.45 -13.67
C LEU A 144 8.45 -3.46 -13.05
N VAL A 145 9.08 -4.27 -13.89
CA VAL A 145 10.03 -5.31 -13.46
C VAL A 145 11.44 -4.98 -13.90
N THR A 146 12.42 -5.33 -13.07
CA THR A 146 13.82 -5.02 -13.31
C THR A 146 14.66 -6.31 -13.41
N PRO A 147 15.80 -6.29 -14.09
CA PRO A 147 16.70 -7.44 -14.16
C PRO A 147 17.22 -7.90 -12.78
N SER A 148 17.22 -7.03 -11.78
CA SER A 148 17.62 -7.34 -10.41
C SER A 148 16.51 -8.00 -9.56
N GLY A 149 15.33 -8.23 -10.15
CA GLY A 149 14.17 -8.81 -9.45
C GLY A 149 13.33 -7.80 -8.64
N MET A 150 13.67 -6.51 -8.70
CA MET A 150 12.80 -5.49 -8.10
C MET A 150 11.54 -5.31 -8.96
N ALA A 151 10.39 -5.26 -8.32
CA ALA A 151 9.11 -4.98 -8.94
C ALA A 151 8.44 -3.76 -8.29
N ILE A 152 7.94 -2.86 -9.13
CA ILE A 152 7.27 -1.63 -8.68
C ILE A 152 5.85 -1.65 -9.23
N SER A 153 4.84 -1.64 -8.36
CA SER A 153 3.44 -1.57 -8.73
C SER A 153 3.15 -0.27 -9.51
N LEU A 154 2.49 -0.39 -10.64
CA LEU A 154 2.08 0.72 -11.49
C LEU A 154 0.60 1.01 -11.31
N VAL A 155 -0.23 -0.01 -11.45
CA VAL A 155 -1.68 0.05 -11.33
C VAL A 155 -2.22 -1.30 -10.85
N SER A 156 -3.29 -1.27 -10.08
CA SER A 156 -4.04 -2.45 -9.64
C SER A 156 -5.55 -2.21 -9.84
N GLU A 157 -6.24 -3.23 -10.36
CA GLU A 157 -7.70 -3.27 -10.53
C GLU A 157 -8.28 -4.58 -9.96
#